data_b761147aef49b50058bee44570f4a6aa
#
_entry.id   b761147aef49b50058bee44570f4a6aa
#
_cell.length_a   1.000
_cell.length_b   1.000
_cell.length_c   1.000
_cell.angle_alpha   90.00
_cell.angle_beta   90.00
_cell.angle_gamma   90.00
#
_symmetry.space_group_name_H-M   'P 1'
#
loop_
_entity.id
_entity.type
_entity.pdbx_description
1 polymer ?
#
loop_
_entity_poly.entity_id
_entity_poly.type
_entity_poly.pdbx_seq_one_letter_code
_entity_poly.pdbx_strand_id
1 'polypeptide(L)'
;RKHGVVGKFVEFYGDGLNTLSLSDRSTISNMAPEYGATCGFFSTDGETIKYLKLSGKDEHQLEIVKKYTSIQKLWIDQNYDPKFDEELILDLSKIEPSVAGPKRPQDKIFVRDIPKAFKTIDNTEFDKSSSNKKLQSGDIVIAAITSCTNTSNPNVMVAAGLVAKKAVELGLSVKPWVKTSLAPGSKVVSDYLDKANLTKYLDQIGFNLVGYGCTTCIGNSGPLEEWISNEIKNNNLTVCSALSGNRNFEGRVHQEVKANFLASPPLVVAFALAGNMNINLFNEPIGIS
;
A
#
# COMPACT_ATOMS: atom_id res chain seq x y z
N ARG A 1 16.69 4.83 0.38
CA ARG A 1 16.96 6.11 1.06
C ARG A 1 18.17 6.06 2.00
N LYS A 2 18.38 4.96 2.75
CA LYS A 2 19.60 4.79 3.57
C LYS A 2 20.89 4.86 2.75
N HIS A 3 20.87 4.34 1.53
CA HIS A 3 22.01 4.37 0.60
C HIS A 3 22.35 5.78 0.11
N GLY A 4 21.42 6.74 0.19
CA GLY A 4 21.67 8.12 -0.24
C GLY A 4 21.47 8.34 -1.72
N VAL A 5 20.26 8.09 -2.23
CA VAL A 5 19.90 8.22 -3.65
C VAL A 5 19.32 9.59 -4.02
N VAL A 6 19.40 10.57 -3.13
CA VAL A 6 18.88 11.91 -3.41
C VAL A 6 19.68 12.54 -4.55
N GLY A 7 18.98 13.04 -5.56
CA GLY A 7 19.59 13.60 -6.76
C GLY A 7 20.15 12.60 -7.76
N LYS A 8 19.94 11.29 -7.53
CA LYS A 8 20.42 10.20 -8.41
C LYS A 8 19.29 9.64 -9.25
N PHE A 9 19.62 9.10 -10.42
CA PHE A 9 18.79 8.19 -11.17
C PHE A 9 19.07 6.78 -10.66
N VAL A 10 18.01 6.01 -10.41
CA VAL A 10 18.14 4.62 -9.97
C VAL A 10 17.67 3.71 -11.09
N GLU A 11 18.58 2.94 -11.65
CA GLU A 11 18.27 1.88 -12.60
C GLU A 11 18.19 0.54 -11.88
N PHE A 12 17.13 -0.21 -12.17
CA PHE A 12 16.93 -1.56 -11.64
C PHE A 12 17.30 -2.57 -12.71
N TYR A 13 18.22 -3.49 -12.42
CA TYR A 13 18.70 -4.49 -13.35
C TYR A 13 18.99 -5.82 -12.65
N GLY A 14 19.30 -6.85 -13.43
CA GLY A 14 19.62 -8.18 -12.94
C GLY A 14 18.47 -9.19 -13.05
N ASP A 15 18.78 -10.46 -12.79
CA ASP A 15 17.88 -11.60 -13.03
C ASP A 15 16.59 -11.56 -12.20
N GLY A 16 16.62 -10.90 -11.04
CA GLY A 16 15.44 -10.72 -10.18
C GLY A 16 14.29 -9.98 -10.88
N LEU A 17 14.58 -9.19 -11.93
CA LEU A 17 13.55 -8.48 -12.68
C LEU A 17 12.59 -9.43 -13.40
N ASN A 18 13.03 -10.63 -13.76
CA ASN A 18 12.19 -11.63 -14.42
C ASN A 18 11.01 -12.09 -13.54
N THR A 19 11.09 -11.87 -12.23
CA THR A 19 10.03 -12.21 -11.26
C THR A 19 9.07 -11.05 -10.99
N LEU A 20 9.36 -9.85 -11.49
CA LEU A 20 8.55 -8.65 -11.28
C LEU A 20 7.69 -8.36 -12.50
N SER A 21 6.38 -8.29 -12.30
CA SER A 21 5.44 -7.81 -13.33
C SER A 21 5.69 -6.34 -13.66
N LEU A 22 5.21 -5.87 -14.81
CA LEU A 22 5.29 -4.44 -15.12
C LEU A 22 4.57 -3.59 -14.08
N SER A 23 3.47 -4.06 -13.51
CA SER A 23 2.74 -3.36 -12.45
C SER A 23 3.58 -3.17 -11.19
N ASP A 24 4.38 -4.19 -10.80
CA ASP A 24 5.30 -4.09 -9.67
C ASP A 24 6.41 -3.06 -9.94
N ARG A 25 7.02 -3.13 -11.14
CA ARG A 25 8.04 -2.18 -11.57
C ARG A 25 7.50 -0.75 -11.62
N SER A 26 6.29 -0.56 -12.12
CA SER A 26 5.61 0.74 -12.17
C SER A 26 5.39 1.31 -10.76
N THR A 27 5.02 0.47 -9.81
CA THR A 27 4.87 0.87 -8.41
C THR A 27 6.20 1.35 -7.83
N ILE A 28 7.28 0.60 -8.04
CA ILE A 28 8.63 0.96 -7.58
C ILE A 28 9.09 2.29 -8.21
N SER A 29 8.92 2.46 -9.52
CA SER A 29 9.28 3.69 -10.22
C SER A 29 8.47 4.89 -9.77
N ASN A 30 7.14 4.72 -9.58
CA ASN A 30 6.25 5.77 -9.12
C ASN A 30 6.61 6.28 -7.71
N MET A 31 7.22 5.44 -6.90
CA MET A 31 7.64 5.78 -5.54
C MET A 31 9.06 6.36 -5.47
N ALA A 32 9.70 6.69 -6.60
CA ALA A 32 11.02 7.28 -6.62
C ALA A 32 11.16 8.53 -5.72
N PRO A 33 10.21 9.49 -5.70
CA PRO A 33 10.28 10.61 -4.77
C PRO A 33 10.27 10.20 -3.29
N GLU A 34 9.53 9.15 -2.94
CA GLU A 34 9.39 8.69 -1.55
C GLU A 34 10.69 8.06 -1.05
N TYR A 35 11.44 7.32 -1.86
CA TYR A 35 12.78 6.88 -1.48
C TYR A 35 13.88 7.89 -1.79
N GLY A 36 13.54 9.02 -2.42
CA GLY A 36 14.40 10.18 -2.57
C GLY A 36 15.19 10.23 -3.87
N ALA A 37 14.93 9.33 -4.82
CA ALA A 37 15.59 9.36 -6.13
C ALA A 37 14.92 10.37 -7.08
N THR A 38 15.68 10.84 -8.06
CA THR A 38 15.13 11.67 -9.15
C THR A 38 14.25 10.85 -10.07
N CYS A 39 14.64 9.60 -10.33
CA CYS A 39 13.93 8.68 -11.21
C CYS A 39 14.21 7.24 -10.79
N GLY A 40 13.23 6.35 -10.95
CA GLY A 40 13.40 4.91 -10.90
C GLY A 40 13.15 4.34 -12.30
N PHE A 41 14.12 3.64 -12.87
CA PHE A 41 14.10 3.20 -14.26
C PHE A 41 14.22 1.68 -14.38
N PHE A 42 13.43 1.11 -15.27
CA PHE A 42 13.49 -0.29 -15.69
C PHE A 42 13.58 -0.33 -17.20
N SER A 43 14.52 -1.11 -17.75
CA SER A 43 14.63 -1.32 -19.17
C SER A 43 13.37 -2.01 -19.74
N THR A 44 13.06 -1.71 -21.00
CA THR A 44 11.95 -2.37 -21.72
C THR A 44 12.29 -3.82 -22.00
N ASP A 45 11.34 -4.72 -21.78
CA ASP A 45 11.51 -6.16 -22.00
C ASP A 45 10.21 -6.86 -22.44
N GLY A 46 10.20 -8.19 -22.37
CA GLY A 46 9.04 -9.01 -22.69
C GLY A 46 7.83 -8.75 -21.80
N GLU A 47 8.03 -8.40 -20.51
CA GLU A 47 6.95 -8.05 -19.59
C GLU A 47 6.27 -6.74 -19.99
N THR A 48 7.04 -5.77 -20.48
CA THR A 48 6.49 -4.54 -21.06
C THR A 48 5.56 -4.83 -22.23
N ILE A 49 5.97 -5.71 -23.14
CA ILE A 49 5.15 -6.12 -24.30
C ILE A 49 3.88 -6.86 -23.87
N LYS A 50 3.98 -7.78 -22.92
CA LYS A 50 2.81 -8.47 -22.35
C LYS A 50 1.78 -7.48 -21.79
N TYR A 51 2.23 -6.50 -21.03
CA TYR A 51 1.36 -5.47 -20.47
C TYR A 51 0.71 -4.61 -21.56
N LEU A 52 1.47 -4.16 -22.56
CA LEU A 52 0.95 -3.37 -23.66
C LEU A 52 -0.12 -4.15 -24.45
N LYS A 53 0.10 -5.44 -24.69
CA LYS A 53 -0.89 -6.33 -25.31
C LYS A 53 -2.15 -6.47 -24.47
N LEU A 54 -1.99 -6.68 -23.15
CA LEU A 54 -3.11 -6.76 -22.21
C LEU A 54 -3.90 -5.44 -22.14
N SER A 55 -3.23 -4.31 -22.30
CA SER A 55 -3.84 -2.98 -22.32
C SER A 55 -4.49 -2.60 -23.66
N GLY A 56 -4.56 -3.54 -24.63
CA GLY A 56 -5.26 -3.38 -25.88
C GLY A 56 -4.45 -2.77 -27.01
N LYS A 57 -3.10 -2.75 -26.92
CA LYS A 57 -2.26 -2.35 -28.03
C LYS A 57 -2.23 -3.44 -29.10
N ASP A 58 -2.36 -3.03 -30.37
CA ASP A 58 -2.32 -3.95 -31.51
C ASP A 58 -0.90 -4.43 -31.82
N GLU A 59 -0.78 -5.48 -32.62
CA GLU A 59 0.51 -6.08 -32.94
C GLU A 59 1.46 -5.09 -33.66
N HIS A 60 0.91 -4.19 -34.48
CA HIS A 60 1.69 -3.16 -35.16
C HIS A 60 2.35 -2.20 -34.17
N GLN A 61 1.60 -1.73 -33.19
CA GLN A 61 2.11 -0.87 -32.10
C GLN A 61 3.18 -1.62 -31.28
N LEU A 62 2.96 -2.91 -30.98
CA LEU A 62 3.93 -3.72 -30.24
C LEU A 62 5.25 -3.90 -31.03
N GLU A 63 5.18 -4.09 -32.35
CA GLU A 63 6.37 -4.15 -33.20
C GLU A 63 7.14 -2.82 -33.22
N ILE A 64 6.42 -1.68 -33.32
CA ILE A 64 7.04 -0.36 -33.24
C ILE A 64 7.79 -0.19 -31.93
N VAL A 65 7.16 -0.52 -30.81
CA VAL A 65 7.81 -0.43 -29.48
C VAL A 65 9.07 -1.28 -29.43
N LYS A 66 9.01 -2.54 -29.87
CA LYS A 66 10.17 -3.44 -29.88
C LYS A 66 11.30 -2.89 -30.75
N LYS A 67 11.00 -2.48 -31.98
CA LYS A 67 12.01 -1.96 -32.93
C LYS A 67 12.63 -0.66 -32.38
N TYR A 68 11.80 0.28 -31.94
CA TYR A 68 12.27 1.56 -31.42
C TYR A 68 13.18 1.37 -30.20
N THR A 69 12.71 0.63 -29.19
CA THR A 69 13.48 0.44 -27.96
C THR A 69 14.77 -0.35 -28.18
N SER A 70 14.78 -1.29 -29.13
CA SER A 70 16.00 -2.02 -29.53
C SER A 70 17.01 -1.10 -30.22
N ILE A 71 16.58 -0.27 -31.17
CA ILE A 71 17.45 0.68 -31.88
C ILE A 71 18.01 1.73 -30.91
N GLN A 72 17.19 2.24 -30.00
CA GLN A 72 17.57 3.23 -28.99
C GLN A 72 18.34 2.62 -27.79
N LYS A 73 18.61 1.31 -27.80
CA LYS A 73 19.27 0.59 -26.67
C LYS A 73 18.54 0.76 -25.34
N LEU A 74 17.22 0.88 -25.37
CA LEU A 74 16.32 0.90 -24.22
C LEU A 74 15.74 -0.48 -23.92
N TRP A 75 15.91 -1.44 -24.85
CA TRP A 75 15.56 -2.84 -24.65
C TRP A 75 16.62 -3.52 -23.82
N ILE A 76 16.18 -4.37 -22.87
CA ILE A 76 17.12 -5.10 -22.02
C ILE A 76 18.06 -5.97 -22.87
N ASP A 77 19.35 -5.84 -22.62
CA ASP A 77 20.37 -6.71 -23.17
C ASP A 77 20.99 -7.53 -22.04
N GLN A 78 20.78 -8.84 -22.07
CA GLN A 78 21.31 -9.75 -21.05
C GLN A 78 22.85 -9.84 -21.04
N ASN A 79 23.49 -9.42 -22.13
CA ASN A 79 24.94 -9.38 -22.24
C ASN A 79 25.53 -8.01 -21.90
N TYR A 80 24.68 -7.03 -21.62
CA TYR A 80 25.12 -5.69 -21.26
C TYR A 80 25.54 -5.64 -19.79
N ASP A 81 26.78 -5.31 -19.55
CA ASP A 81 27.33 -5.06 -18.22
C ASP A 81 27.38 -3.54 -17.99
N PRO A 82 26.33 -2.97 -17.37
CA PRO A 82 26.26 -1.54 -17.17
C PRO A 82 27.31 -1.09 -16.14
N LYS A 83 27.89 0.08 -16.38
CA LYS A 83 28.80 0.73 -15.41
C LYS A 83 28.06 1.86 -14.73
N PHE A 84 27.92 1.75 -13.43
CA PHE A 84 27.27 2.74 -12.58
C PHE A 84 28.27 3.41 -11.65
N ASP A 85 27.96 4.62 -11.16
CA ASP A 85 28.75 5.28 -10.12
C ASP A 85 28.67 4.52 -8.80
N GLU A 86 27.53 3.92 -8.49
CA GLU A 86 27.30 3.12 -7.29
C GLU A 86 26.33 1.98 -7.56
N GLU A 87 26.53 0.86 -6.90
CA GLU A 87 25.66 -0.32 -7.01
C GLU A 87 25.15 -0.76 -5.62
N LEU A 88 23.92 -1.25 -5.61
CA LEU A 88 23.30 -1.84 -4.43
C LEU A 88 22.64 -3.17 -4.83
N ILE A 89 23.09 -4.26 -4.22
CA ILE A 89 22.51 -5.58 -4.44
C ILE A 89 21.36 -5.82 -3.46
N LEU A 90 20.20 -6.16 -4.02
CA LEU A 90 19.02 -6.57 -3.25
C LEU A 90 18.62 -7.99 -3.61
N ASP A 91 18.73 -8.89 -2.65
CA ASP A 91 18.23 -10.26 -2.77
C ASP A 91 16.72 -10.29 -2.51
N LEU A 92 15.93 -10.51 -3.58
CA LEU A 92 14.47 -10.52 -3.50
C LEU A 92 13.92 -11.68 -2.65
N SER A 93 14.68 -12.77 -2.47
CA SER A 93 14.28 -13.91 -1.62
C SER A 93 14.24 -13.57 -0.12
N LYS A 94 14.91 -12.50 0.28
CA LYS A 94 14.97 -12.00 1.67
C LYS A 94 13.95 -10.92 1.99
N ILE A 95 13.06 -10.62 1.04
CA ILE A 95 12.00 -9.63 1.28
C ILE A 95 10.89 -10.26 2.12
N GLU A 96 10.58 -9.59 3.23
CA GLU A 96 9.52 -9.99 4.13
C GLU A 96 8.38 -8.97 4.12
N PRO A 97 7.13 -9.40 4.41
CA PRO A 97 6.00 -8.51 4.55
C PRO A 97 6.30 -7.36 5.50
N SER A 98 6.08 -6.14 5.03
CA SER A 98 6.46 -4.93 5.74
C SER A 98 5.43 -3.83 5.55
N VAL A 99 5.39 -2.92 6.51
CA VAL A 99 4.68 -1.64 6.43
C VAL A 99 5.68 -0.50 6.55
N ALA A 100 5.28 0.71 6.20
CA ALA A 100 6.09 1.90 6.46
C ALA A 100 5.35 2.84 7.40
N GLY A 101 6.01 3.25 8.45
CA GLY A 101 5.43 4.14 9.46
C GLY A 101 6.24 4.13 10.77
N PRO A 102 5.72 4.87 11.76
CA PRO A 102 4.43 5.58 11.83
C PRO A 102 4.42 6.99 11.22
N LYS A 103 5.57 7.53 10.82
CA LYS A 103 5.68 8.96 10.47
C LYS A 103 6.15 9.25 9.06
N ARG A 104 6.86 8.31 8.42
CA ARG A 104 7.52 8.54 7.13
C ARG A 104 7.45 7.32 6.21
N PRO A 105 7.42 7.51 4.89
CA PRO A 105 7.37 6.40 3.92
C PRO A 105 8.59 5.47 3.94
N GLN A 106 9.73 5.95 4.43
CA GLN A 106 10.96 5.17 4.51
C GLN A 106 11.16 4.42 5.84
N ASP A 107 10.29 4.61 6.81
CA ASP A 107 10.40 3.96 8.13
C ASP A 107 9.83 2.54 8.01
N LYS A 108 10.67 1.59 7.58
CA LYS A 108 10.27 0.20 7.36
C LYS A 108 10.13 -0.55 8.68
N ILE A 109 8.99 -1.23 8.86
CA ILE A 109 8.71 -2.15 9.97
C ILE A 109 8.23 -3.48 9.37
N PHE A 110 8.78 -4.61 9.82
CA PHE A 110 8.21 -5.91 9.46
C PHE A 110 6.84 -6.09 10.11
N VAL A 111 5.90 -6.70 9.38
CA VAL A 111 4.52 -6.87 9.89
C VAL A 111 4.51 -7.60 11.24
N ARG A 112 5.40 -8.59 11.44
CA ARG A 112 5.55 -9.31 12.73
C ARG A 112 6.02 -8.43 13.88
N ASP A 113 6.71 -7.32 13.59
CA ASP A 113 7.34 -6.44 14.60
C ASP A 113 6.48 -5.20 14.92
N ILE A 114 5.33 -5.03 14.28
CA ILE A 114 4.46 -3.87 14.49
C ILE A 114 4.08 -3.68 15.97
N PRO A 115 3.63 -4.72 16.71
CA PRO A 115 3.30 -4.55 18.12
C PRO A 115 4.48 -4.07 18.97
N LYS A 116 5.68 -4.54 18.67
CA LYS A 116 6.91 -4.09 19.34
C LYS A 116 7.27 -2.66 18.99
N ALA A 117 7.16 -2.29 17.71
CA ALA A 117 7.42 -0.95 17.24
C ALA A 117 6.40 0.04 17.81
N PHE A 118 5.11 -0.33 17.91
CA PHE A 118 4.10 0.53 18.48
C PHE A 118 4.35 0.86 19.95
N LYS A 119 4.86 -0.07 20.75
CA LYS A 119 5.27 0.17 22.16
C LYS A 119 6.33 1.25 22.32
N THR A 120 7.13 1.52 21.29
CA THR A 120 8.10 2.63 21.32
C THR A 120 7.46 3.99 21.04
N ILE A 121 6.26 4.00 20.47
CA ILE A 121 5.49 5.21 20.16
C ILE A 121 4.58 5.56 21.33
N ASP A 122 3.94 4.54 21.88
CA ASP A 122 3.01 4.65 23.00
C ASP A 122 3.18 3.43 23.93
N ASN A 123 3.59 3.69 25.17
CA ASN A 123 3.82 2.66 26.18
C ASN A 123 2.53 2.21 26.88
N THR A 124 1.37 2.71 26.47
CA THR A 124 0.07 2.29 27.05
C THR A 124 -0.17 0.82 26.79
N GLU A 125 -0.51 0.06 27.81
CA GLU A 125 -0.87 -1.34 27.64
C GLU A 125 -2.22 -1.43 26.90
N PHE A 126 -2.23 -2.25 25.85
CA PHE A 126 -3.42 -2.53 25.08
C PHE A 126 -4.28 -3.59 25.78
N ASP A 127 -5.47 -3.22 26.21
CA ASP A 127 -6.43 -4.13 26.81
C ASP A 127 -7.24 -4.88 25.73
N LYS A 128 -6.87 -6.13 25.46
CA LYS A 128 -7.58 -7.02 24.54
C LYS A 128 -8.95 -7.49 25.08
N SER A 129 -9.18 -7.40 26.39
CA SER A 129 -10.34 -7.99 27.07
C SER A 129 -11.50 -7.02 27.24
N SER A 130 -11.28 -5.72 27.00
CA SER A 130 -12.30 -4.68 27.20
C SER A 130 -13.50 -4.88 26.28
N SER A 131 -14.59 -5.41 26.84
CA SER A 131 -15.87 -5.58 26.13
C SER A 131 -16.69 -4.27 26.06
N ASN A 132 -16.42 -3.30 26.94
CA ASN A 132 -16.98 -1.96 26.93
C ASN A 132 -16.06 -1.01 26.16
N LYS A 133 -16.16 -1.07 24.84
CA LYS A 133 -15.19 -0.44 23.95
C LYS A 133 -15.20 1.07 24.00
N LYS A 134 -14.35 1.58 24.87
CA LYS A 134 -13.70 2.88 24.67
C LYS A 134 -12.56 2.70 23.68
N LEU A 135 -12.31 3.73 22.88
CA LEU A 135 -11.17 3.80 21.98
C LEU A 135 -9.86 3.69 22.76
N GLN A 136 -8.85 3.01 22.22
CA GLN A 136 -7.54 2.81 22.87
C GLN A 136 -6.40 3.27 21.95
N SER A 137 -5.23 3.54 22.54
CA SER A 137 -4.01 3.75 21.77
C SER A 137 -3.69 2.54 20.93
N GLY A 138 -3.36 2.79 19.65
CA GLY A 138 -3.16 1.74 18.64
C GLY A 138 -4.41 1.44 17.82
N ASP A 139 -5.60 1.89 18.22
CA ASP A 139 -6.80 1.71 17.41
C ASP A 139 -6.68 2.44 16.08
N ILE A 140 -7.14 1.76 15.03
CA ILE A 140 -7.17 2.29 13.67
C ILE A 140 -8.48 3.05 13.50
N VAL A 141 -8.40 4.35 13.32
CA VAL A 141 -9.58 5.20 13.08
C VAL A 141 -9.77 5.55 11.61
N ILE A 142 -8.75 5.34 10.77
CA ILE A 142 -8.81 5.52 9.32
C ILE A 142 -8.16 4.32 8.65
N ALA A 143 -8.88 3.65 7.76
CA ALA A 143 -8.36 2.62 6.88
C ALA A 143 -8.73 2.95 5.43
N ALA A 144 -7.72 3.26 4.60
CA ALA A 144 -7.96 3.77 3.26
C ALA A 144 -7.19 3.00 2.19
N ILE A 145 -7.91 2.44 1.24
CA ILE A 145 -7.32 2.02 -0.04
C ILE A 145 -7.31 3.24 -0.93
N THR A 146 -6.14 3.90 -1.04
CA THR A 146 -5.95 5.15 -1.77
C THR A 146 -4.63 5.09 -2.53
N SER A 147 -4.63 5.44 -3.83
CA SER A 147 -3.40 5.31 -4.58
C SER A 147 -3.48 5.99 -5.95
N CYS A 148 -2.29 6.31 -6.52
CA CYS A 148 -2.17 6.64 -7.93
C CYS A 148 -2.41 5.40 -8.79
N THR A 149 -2.73 5.56 -10.08
CA THR A 149 -2.99 4.44 -11.00
C THR A 149 -1.86 3.42 -11.02
N ASN A 150 -0.61 3.86 -11.03
CA ASN A 150 0.57 2.98 -11.06
C ASN A 150 0.77 2.16 -9.79
N THR A 151 0.28 2.62 -8.65
CA THR A 151 0.34 1.89 -7.38
C THR A 151 -0.92 1.06 -7.11
N SER A 152 -1.95 1.21 -7.94
CA SER A 152 -3.14 0.34 -7.95
C SER A 152 -2.86 -0.94 -8.76
N ASN A 153 -1.82 -1.68 -8.37
CA ASN A 153 -1.46 -2.94 -8.99
C ASN A 153 -2.65 -3.92 -8.93
N PRO A 154 -3.13 -4.46 -10.08
CA PRO A 154 -4.31 -5.32 -10.11
C PRO A 154 -4.21 -6.54 -9.17
N ASN A 155 -3.03 -7.13 -9.05
CA ASN A 155 -2.84 -8.32 -8.19
C ASN A 155 -3.15 -8.02 -6.73
N VAL A 156 -2.63 -6.90 -6.20
CA VAL A 156 -2.86 -6.54 -4.78
C VAL A 156 -4.26 -5.98 -4.56
N MET A 157 -4.87 -5.33 -5.56
CA MET A 157 -6.25 -4.85 -5.46
C MET A 157 -7.25 -6.03 -5.47
N VAL A 158 -7.05 -7.01 -6.34
CA VAL A 158 -7.84 -8.25 -6.34
C VAL A 158 -7.64 -9.02 -5.03
N ALA A 159 -6.39 -9.10 -4.53
CA ALA A 159 -6.11 -9.71 -3.23
C ALA A 159 -6.87 -9.01 -2.09
N ALA A 160 -6.96 -7.68 -2.08
CA ALA A 160 -7.77 -6.94 -1.10
C ALA A 160 -9.26 -7.32 -1.18
N GLY A 161 -9.81 -7.40 -2.40
CA GLY A 161 -11.18 -7.86 -2.62
C GLY A 161 -11.42 -9.29 -2.16
N LEU A 162 -10.44 -10.19 -2.34
CA LEU A 162 -10.53 -11.58 -1.87
C LEU A 162 -10.47 -11.67 -0.34
N VAL A 163 -9.66 -10.84 0.32
CA VAL A 163 -9.65 -10.74 1.80
C VAL A 163 -11.01 -10.24 2.28
N ALA A 164 -11.57 -9.21 1.65
CA ALA A 164 -12.91 -8.72 1.97
C ALA A 164 -13.99 -9.79 1.79
N LYS A 165 -13.94 -10.51 0.66
CA LYS A 165 -14.85 -11.63 0.40
C LYS A 165 -14.77 -12.68 1.51
N LYS A 166 -13.57 -13.12 1.86
CA LYS A 166 -13.38 -14.13 2.90
C LYS A 166 -13.86 -13.64 4.26
N ALA A 167 -13.63 -12.37 4.59
CA ALA A 167 -14.12 -11.78 5.83
C ALA A 167 -15.64 -11.79 5.91
N VAL A 168 -16.33 -11.36 4.85
CA VAL A 168 -17.80 -11.37 4.76
C VAL A 168 -18.36 -12.79 4.88
N GLU A 169 -17.76 -13.77 4.19
CA GLU A 169 -18.16 -15.18 4.26
C GLU A 169 -18.01 -15.78 5.67
N LEU A 170 -17.09 -15.24 6.47
CA LEU A 170 -16.88 -15.61 7.85
C LEU A 170 -17.67 -14.74 8.86
N GLY A 171 -18.53 -13.84 8.39
CA GLY A 171 -19.32 -12.96 9.25
C GLY A 171 -18.52 -11.84 9.94
N LEU A 172 -17.28 -11.57 9.48
CA LEU A 172 -16.47 -10.50 10.04
C LEU A 172 -16.89 -9.14 9.48
N SER A 173 -16.83 -8.13 10.31
CA SER A 173 -17.07 -6.73 9.97
C SER A 173 -15.96 -5.83 10.47
N VAL A 174 -15.80 -4.69 9.84
CA VAL A 174 -14.90 -3.63 10.30
C VAL A 174 -15.41 -3.06 11.62
N LYS A 175 -14.50 -2.68 12.50
CA LYS A 175 -14.88 -2.12 13.81
C LYS A 175 -15.56 -0.76 13.65
N PRO A 176 -16.54 -0.42 14.53
CA PRO A 176 -17.38 0.78 14.36
C PRO A 176 -16.62 2.10 14.43
N TRP A 177 -15.41 2.11 14.98
CA TRP A 177 -14.57 3.31 15.04
C TRP A 177 -13.66 3.48 13.81
N VAL A 178 -13.62 2.51 12.90
CA VAL A 178 -12.75 2.55 11.72
C VAL A 178 -13.49 3.17 10.55
N LYS A 179 -13.08 4.35 10.15
CA LYS A 179 -13.53 4.99 8.91
C LYS A 179 -12.80 4.39 7.73
N THR A 180 -13.53 3.67 6.89
CA THR A 180 -13.00 3.03 5.69
C THR A 180 -13.27 3.85 4.43
N SER A 181 -12.42 3.73 3.42
CA SER A 181 -12.63 4.33 2.10
C SER A 181 -11.87 3.62 1.00
N LEU A 182 -12.45 3.65 -0.21
CA LEU A 182 -11.81 3.17 -1.44
C LEU A 182 -11.70 4.35 -2.42
N ALA A 183 -10.46 4.73 -2.75
CA ALA A 183 -10.15 5.74 -3.76
C ALA A 183 -9.06 5.20 -4.69
N PRO A 184 -9.39 4.33 -5.65
CA PRO A 184 -8.42 3.73 -6.55
C PRO A 184 -7.88 4.77 -7.54
N GLY A 185 -6.74 4.44 -8.17
CA GLY A 185 -6.03 5.37 -9.04
C GLY A 185 -6.81 5.82 -10.28
N SER A 186 -7.71 4.97 -10.78
CA SER A 186 -8.52 5.28 -11.96
C SER A 186 -9.74 4.37 -12.04
N LYS A 187 -10.67 4.71 -12.94
CA LYS A 187 -11.88 3.94 -13.21
C LYS A 187 -11.60 2.49 -13.64
N VAL A 188 -10.48 2.22 -14.32
CA VAL A 188 -10.12 0.86 -14.72
C VAL A 188 -10.01 -0.10 -13.53
N VAL A 189 -9.65 0.42 -12.36
CA VAL A 189 -9.58 -0.39 -11.12
C VAL A 189 -10.97 -0.82 -10.67
N SER A 190 -11.93 0.09 -10.68
CA SER A 190 -13.34 -0.25 -10.40
C SER A 190 -13.86 -1.26 -11.41
N ASP A 191 -13.60 -1.05 -12.71
CA ASP A 191 -14.07 -1.93 -13.77
C ASP A 191 -13.57 -3.38 -13.61
N TYR A 192 -12.31 -3.60 -13.24
CA TYR A 192 -11.82 -4.97 -13.04
C TYR A 192 -12.28 -5.58 -11.70
N LEU A 193 -12.44 -4.80 -10.64
CA LEU A 193 -13.02 -5.28 -9.39
C LEU A 193 -14.50 -5.70 -9.57
N ASP A 194 -15.26 -4.93 -10.34
CA ASP A 194 -16.65 -5.25 -10.70
C ASP A 194 -16.72 -6.54 -11.54
N LYS A 195 -15.88 -6.65 -12.58
CA LYS A 195 -15.78 -7.87 -13.39
C LYS A 195 -15.38 -9.10 -12.59
N ALA A 196 -14.52 -8.93 -11.57
CA ALA A 196 -14.15 -9.98 -10.63
C ALA A 196 -15.21 -10.24 -9.56
N ASN A 197 -16.31 -9.46 -9.54
CA ASN A 197 -17.39 -9.56 -8.55
C ASN A 197 -16.91 -9.37 -7.10
N LEU A 198 -15.91 -8.48 -6.90
CA LEU A 198 -15.27 -8.22 -5.61
C LEU A 198 -15.71 -6.89 -4.98
N THR A 199 -16.17 -5.91 -5.75
CA THR A 199 -16.61 -4.60 -5.25
C THR A 199 -17.67 -4.74 -4.16
N LYS A 200 -18.66 -5.61 -4.35
CA LYS A 200 -19.74 -5.83 -3.36
C LYS A 200 -19.24 -6.26 -1.98
N TYR A 201 -18.13 -7.00 -1.91
CA TYR A 201 -17.56 -7.43 -0.62
C TYR A 201 -16.76 -6.32 0.04
N LEU A 202 -16.08 -5.48 -0.74
CA LEU A 202 -15.44 -4.27 -0.25
C LEU A 202 -16.49 -3.30 0.32
N ASP A 203 -17.60 -3.09 -0.39
CA ASP A 203 -18.71 -2.25 0.06
C ASP A 203 -19.33 -2.79 1.36
N GLN A 204 -19.54 -4.11 1.47
CA GLN A 204 -20.13 -4.73 2.67
C GLN A 204 -19.28 -4.52 3.94
N ILE A 205 -17.96 -4.39 3.80
CA ILE A 205 -17.07 -4.07 4.91
C ILE A 205 -16.74 -2.57 4.99
N GLY A 206 -17.48 -1.73 4.25
CA GLY A 206 -17.43 -0.27 4.33
C GLY A 206 -16.38 0.41 3.44
N PHE A 207 -15.59 -0.34 2.64
CA PHE A 207 -14.66 0.26 1.67
C PHE A 207 -15.40 0.73 0.41
N ASN A 208 -16.29 1.73 0.60
CA ASN A 208 -17.06 2.34 -0.47
C ASN A 208 -16.19 3.26 -1.34
N LEU A 209 -16.51 3.33 -2.62
CA LEU A 209 -15.86 4.24 -3.56
C LEU A 209 -16.19 5.70 -3.20
N VAL A 210 -15.19 6.47 -2.81
CA VAL A 210 -15.32 7.90 -2.43
C VAL A 210 -14.71 8.85 -3.47
N GLY A 211 -13.95 8.34 -4.41
CA GLY A 211 -13.31 9.12 -5.48
C GLY A 211 -12.20 8.33 -6.15
N TYR A 212 -11.43 9.00 -7.00
CA TYR A 212 -10.28 8.41 -7.68
C TYR A 212 -9.01 9.21 -7.40
N GLY A 213 -7.90 8.49 -7.22
CA GLY A 213 -6.57 9.09 -7.02
C GLY A 213 -6.20 9.35 -5.58
N CYS A 214 -5.36 10.36 -5.37
CA CYS A 214 -4.84 10.69 -4.04
C CYS A 214 -5.92 11.40 -3.21
N THR A 215 -6.45 10.72 -2.22
CA THR A 215 -7.42 11.26 -1.27
C THR A 215 -6.82 11.33 0.14
N THR A 216 -6.79 10.23 0.86
CA THR A 216 -6.35 10.16 2.25
C THR A 216 -4.90 10.59 2.45
N CYS A 217 -3.98 10.22 1.56
CA CYS A 217 -2.57 10.60 1.69
C CYS A 217 -2.27 12.10 1.51
N ILE A 218 -3.28 12.90 1.11
CA ILE A 218 -3.19 14.37 1.00
C ILE A 218 -4.16 15.09 1.96
N GLY A 219 -4.73 14.38 2.93
CA GLY A 219 -5.58 14.96 3.95
C GLY A 219 -7.06 15.05 3.61
N ASN A 220 -7.53 14.37 2.57
CA ASN A 220 -8.93 14.37 2.16
C ASN A 220 -9.72 13.18 2.75
N SER A 221 -9.41 12.76 3.98
CA SER A 221 -10.14 11.69 4.68
C SER A 221 -11.48 12.16 5.23
N GLY A 222 -11.70 13.46 5.26
CA GLY A 222 -12.85 14.08 5.97
C GLY A 222 -12.72 13.96 7.49
N PRO A 223 -13.66 14.56 8.25
CA PRO A 223 -13.62 14.54 9.71
C PRO A 223 -13.87 13.13 10.26
N LEU A 224 -13.32 12.85 11.44
CA LEU A 224 -13.73 11.72 12.26
C LEU A 224 -15.09 11.98 12.88
N GLU A 225 -15.78 10.94 13.33
CA GLU A 225 -16.99 11.10 14.10
C GLU A 225 -16.69 11.84 15.41
N GLU A 226 -17.63 12.66 15.87
CA GLU A 226 -17.44 13.55 17.02
C GLU A 226 -17.04 12.78 18.30
N TRP A 227 -17.65 11.62 18.53
CA TRP A 227 -17.33 10.80 19.70
C TRP A 227 -15.87 10.26 19.64
N ILE A 228 -15.38 9.90 18.44
CA ILE A 228 -13.99 9.46 18.23
C ILE A 228 -13.03 10.61 18.53
N SER A 229 -13.29 11.79 17.98
CA SER A 229 -12.49 13.00 18.22
C SER A 229 -12.47 13.37 19.72
N ASN A 230 -13.59 13.26 20.40
CA ASN A 230 -13.68 13.51 21.83
C ASN A 230 -12.90 12.49 22.66
N GLU A 231 -13.00 11.18 22.35
CA GLU A 231 -12.22 10.15 23.02
C GLU A 231 -10.70 10.33 22.82
N ILE A 232 -10.27 10.67 21.60
CA ILE A 232 -8.84 10.94 21.32
C ILE A 232 -8.33 12.11 22.18
N LYS A 233 -9.07 13.20 22.24
CA LYS A 233 -8.68 14.42 22.99
C LYS A 233 -8.71 14.20 24.49
N ASN A 234 -9.81 13.66 25.02
CA ASN A 234 -10.02 13.50 26.44
C ASN A 234 -9.03 12.52 27.10
N ASN A 235 -8.65 11.47 26.36
CA ASN A 235 -7.76 10.43 26.86
C ASN A 235 -6.34 10.51 26.27
N ASN A 236 -6.02 11.55 25.48
CA ASN A 236 -4.74 11.76 24.79
C ASN A 236 -4.25 10.52 24.05
N LEU A 237 -5.13 9.85 23.31
CA LEU A 237 -4.84 8.58 22.65
C LEU A 237 -3.92 8.77 21.45
N THR A 238 -3.05 7.79 21.21
CA THR A 238 -2.28 7.65 19.99
C THR A 238 -3.00 6.70 19.04
N VAL A 239 -3.94 7.23 18.26
CA VAL A 239 -4.67 6.46 17.26
C VAL A 239 -3.92 6.37 15.95
N CYS A 240 -4.28 5.38 15.14
CA CYS A 240 -3.57 4.99 13.93
C CYS A 240 -4.40 5.17 12.66
N SER A 241 -3.69 5.29 11.53
CA SER A 241 -4.25 5.04 10.21
C SER A 241 -3.48 3.93 9.49
N ALA A 242 -4.18 3.14 8.67
CA ALA A 242 -3.61 2.19 7.72
C ALA A 242 -4.05 2.60 6.31
N LEU A 243 -3.10 2.90 5.44
CA LEU A 243 -3.43 3.35 4.08
C LEU A 243 -2.50 2.76 3.02
N SER A 244 -3.05 2.48 1.84
CA SER A 244 -2.27 1.96 0.71
C SER A 244 -1.71 3.07 -0.20
N GLY A 245 -1.53 4.26 0.35
CA GLY A 245 -0.93 5.38 -0.35
C GLY A 245 0.61 5.33 -0.37
N ASN A 246 1.22 6.43 -0.78
CA ASN A 246 2.67 6.59 -0.85
C ASN A 246 3.23 7.58 0.19
N ARG A 247 2.39 8.25 0.96
CA ARG A 247 2.79 9.26 1.96
C ARG A 247 1.96 9.14 3.22
N ASN A 248 2.62 9.19 4.37
CA ASN A 248 2.03 9.01 5.70
C ASN A 248 2.56 10.01 6.73
N PHE A 249 2.93 11.20 6.30
CA PHE A 249 3.46 12.21 7.22
C PHE A 249 2.44 12.58 8.29
N GLU A 250 2.91 12.74 9.52
CA GLU A 250 2.11 13.19 10.65
C GLU A 250 1.43 14.53 10.33
N GLY A 251 0.16 14.68 10.70
CA GLY A 251 -0.67 15.87 10.41
C GLY A 251 -1.12 15.98 8.94
N ARG A 252 -0.59 15.16 8.02
CA ARG A 252 -0.97 15.20 6.61
C ARG A 252 -2.19 14.31 6.30
N VAL A 253 -2.25 13.12 6.89
CA VAL A 253 -3.38 12.18 6.69
C VAL A 253 -4.63 12.69 7.40
N HIS A 254 -4.48 13.02 8.68
CA HIS A 254 -5.50 13.64 9.50
C HIS A 254 -4.86 14.30 10.73
N GLN A 255 -5.39 15.45 11.17
CA GLN A 255 -4.77 16.23 12.26
C GLN A 255 -4.77 15.48 13.61
N GLU A 256 -5.78 14.66 13.87
CA GLU A 256 -5.94 13.91 15.12
C GLU A 256 -5.26 12.53 15.10
N VAL A 257 -4.68 12.10 13.96
CA VAL A 257 -4.05 10.78 13.81
C VAL A 257 -2.54 10.92 13.81
N LYS A 258 -1.91 10.51 14.93
CA LYS A 258 -0.46 10.67 15.15
C LYS A 258 0.38 9.58 14.48
N ALA A 259 -0.14 8.36 14.37
CA ALA A 259 0.58 7.21 13.84
C ALA A 259 -0.03 6.71 12.53
N ASN A 260 0.70 6.89 11.43
CA ASN A 260 0.20 6.60 10.08
C ASN A 260 1.05 5.52 9.43
N PHE A 261 0.42 4.43 8.98
CA PHE A 261 1.11 3.28 8.40
C PHE A 261 0.73 3.08 6.94
N LEU A 262 1.74 3.03 6.07
CA LEU A 262 1.58 2.59 4.68
C LEU A 262 1.61 1.07 4.64
N ALA A 263 0.62 0.47 4.02
CA ALA A 263 0.48 -0.96 3.86
C ALA A 263 -0.07 -1.30 2.47
N SER A 264 0.11 -2.53 2.02
CA SER A 264 -0.54 -3.00 0.79
C SER A 264 -2.06 -3.04 0.97
N PRO A 265 -2.86 -2.91 -0.11
CA PRO A 265 -4.32 -2.95 -0.03
C PRO A 265 -4.89 -4.12 0.77
N PRO A 266 -4.45 -5.39 0.61
CA PRO A 266 -4.94 -6.49 1.43
C PRO A 266 -4.60 -6.35 2.92
N LEU A 267 -3.43 -5.80 3.27
CA LEU A 267 -3.09 -5.51 4.66
C LEU A 267 -3.94 -4.38 5.24
N VAL A 268 -4.29 -3.36 4.44
CA VAL A 268 -5.22 -2.30 4.88
C VAL A 268 -6.57 -2.90 5.26
N VAL A 269 -7.10 -3.82 4.46
CA VAL A 269 -8.36 -4.52 4.77
C VAL A 269 -8.20 -5.36 6.05
N ALA A 270 -7.10 -6.12 6.18
CA ALA A 270 -6.85 -6.95 7.36
C ALA A 270 -6.75 -6.10 8.65
N PHE A 271 -6.03 -4.99 8.60
CA PHE A 271 -5.93 -4.07 9.74
C PHE A 271 -7.24 -3.36 10.07
N ALA A 272 -8.05 -3.00 9.06
CA ALA A 272 -9.39 -2.44 9.30
C ALA A 272 -10.31 -3.42 10.03
N LEU A 273 -10.28 -4.69 9.65
CA LEU A 273 -11.04 -5.76 10.32
C LEU A 273 -10.55 -6.00 11.75
N ALA A 274 -9.24 -5.99 11.96
CA ALA A 274 -8.63 -6.10 13.28
C ALA A 274 -8.98 -4.89 14.17
N GLY A 275 -9.03 -3.69 13.59
CA GLY A 275 -9.36 -2.44 14.25
C GLY A 275 -8.23 -1.85 15.10
N ASN A 276 -7.07 -2.50 15.19
CA ASN A 276 -5.92 -2.04 15.97
C ASN A 276 -4.59 -2.47 15.34
N MET A 277 -3.57 -1.61 15.43
CA MET A 277 -2.23 -1.90 14.90
C MET A 277 -1.39 -2.83 15.80
N ASN A 278 -1.75 -3.02 17.07
CA ASN A 278 -1.03 -3.89 18.00
C ASN A 278 -1.29 -5.39 17.79
N ILE A 279 -1.97 -5.76 16.70
CA ILE A 279 -2.19 -7.16 16.33
C ILE A 279 -0.95 -7.77 15.66
N ASN A 280 -0.62 -9.00 16.01
CA ASN A 280 0.31 -9.80 15.24
C ASN A 280 -0.45 -10.67 14.23
N LEU A 281 -0.54 -10.20 12.97
CA LEU A 281 -1.27 -10.88 11.90
C LEU A 281 -0.77 -12.29 11.56
N PHE A 282 0.42 -12.70 12.05
CA PHE A 282 0.93 -14.08 11.87
C PHE A 282 0.43 -15.06 12.92
N ASN A 283 0.16 -14.57 14.14
CA ASN A 283 -0.09 -15.46 15.30
C ASN A 283 -1.45 -15.21 15.96
N GLU A 284 -2.13 -14.12 15.60
CA GLU A 284 -3.39 -13.74 16.21
C GLU A 284 -4.52 -13.73 15.19
N PRO A 285 -5.72 -14.21 15.53
CA PRO A 285 -6.88 -14.12 14.64
C PRO A 285 -7.32 -12.66 14.49
N ILE A 286 -7.73 -12.28 13.28
CA ILE A 286 -8.25 -10.93 13.00
C ILE A 286 -9.61 -10.70 13.69
N GLY A 287 -10.38 -11.77 13.89
CA GLY A 287 -11.68 -11.76 14.56
C GLY A 287 -12.14 -13.18 14.86
N ILE A 288 -13.19 -13.27 15.63
CA ILE A 288 -13.89 -14.53 15.96
C ILE A 288 -15.26 -14.43 15.31
N SER A 289 -15.62 -15.43 14.50
CA SER A 289 -16.93 -15.55 13.84
C SER A 289 -17.99 -16.06 14.82
#